data_d1ce2d3c09e199cac23f0bb8d12a8800
#
_entry.id   d1ce2d3c09e199cac23f0bb8d12a8800
#
_cell.length_a   1.000
_cell.length_b   1.000
_cell.length_c   1.000
_cell.angle_alpha   90.00
_cell.angle_beta   90.00
_cell.angle_gamma   90.00
#
_symmetry.space_group_name_H-M   'P 1'
#
loop_
_entity.id
_entity.type
_entity.pdbx_description
1 polymer ?
#
loop_
_entity_poly.entity_id
_entity_poly.type
_entity_poly.pdbx_seq_one_letter_code
_entity_poly.pdbx_strand_id
1 'polypeptide(L)'
;VCLVLGDNIFYGMSFSQMLVQAVRDADQGWATIFGYRVNDPERYGVAEFDEAGNCLSIEEKPKHPKSNYAVVGLYFYPNEVVQVAKGVKPSARGELEITSVNEAFLRQGNLKVQTLGRGFAWLDTGTHDSLYEASTFVETLEKRQGLKIACLEEIGYHQGWIDEEHLREIGETLSKNQYGQYLLSLLPTKH
;
A
#
# COMPACT_ATOMS: atom_id res chain seq x y z
N VAL A 1 4.60 -11.68 -7.05
CA VAL A 1 5.43 -10.91 -6.12
C VAL A 1 4.64 -9.69 -5.65
N CYS A 2 4.60 -9.44 -4.33
CA CYS A 2 4.10 -8.19 -3.78
C CYS A 2 5.28 -7.40 -3.18
N LEU A 3 5.42 -6.14 -3.58
CA LEU A 3 6.41 -5.22 -3.03
C LEU A 3 5.66 -4.07 -2.34
N VAL A 4 5.99 -3.84 -1.08
CA VAL A 4 5.44 -2.74 -0.26
C VAL A 4 6.61 -1.91 0.27
N LEU A 5 6.54 -0.60 0.12
CA LEU A 5 7.51 0.30 0.75
C LEU A 5 7.17 0.44 2.23
N GLY A 6 8.19 0.31 3.10
CA GLY A 6 8.02 0.23 4.55
C GLY A 6 7.63 1.54 5.24
N ASP A 7 7.65 2.64 4.51
CA ASP A 7 7.28 3.98 4.95
C ASP A 7 5.91 4.45 4.43
N ASN A 8 5.12 3.55 3.83
CA ASN A 8 3.80 3.87 3.29
C ASN A 8 2.68 3.31 4.18
N ILE A 9 1.72 4.16 4.50
CA ILE A 9 0.49 3.80 5.23
C ILE A 9 -0.69 3.94 4.28
N PHE A 10 -1.52 2.90 4.22
CA PHE A 10 -2.73 2.84 3.43
C PHE A 10 -3.93 2.65 4.34
N TYR A 11 -4.95 3.47 4.17
CA TYR A 11 -6.21 3.34 4.88
C TYR A 11 -7.37 3.62 3.94
N GLY A 12 -8.35 2.71 3.88
CA GLY A 12 -9.52 2.90 3.03
C GLY A 12 -10.46 1.71 3.01
N MET A 13 -11.72 1.98 2.74
CA MET A 13 -12.74 0.95 2.64
C MET A 13 -12.50 0.06 1.40
N SER A 14 -12.74 -1.24 1.53
CA SER A 14 -12.59 -2.23 0.45
C SER A 14 -11.17 -2.39 -0.08
N PHE A 15 -10.15 -1.89 0.63
CA PHE A 15 -8.75 -2.02 0.19
C PHE A 15 -8.34 -3.49 0.02
N SER A 16 -8.73 -4.37 0.93
CA SER A 16 -8.45 -5.82 0.83
C SER A 16 -8.98 -6.44 -0.47
N GLN A 17 -10.14 -5.98 -0.97
CA GLN A 17 -10.69 -6.49 -2.24
C GLN A 17 -9.83 -6.06 -3.43
N MET A 18 -9.29 -4.83 -3.42
CA MET A 18 -8.36 -4.35 -4.43
C MET A 18 -7.06 -5.16 -4.43
N LEU A 19 -6.55 -5.52 -3.24
CA LEU A 19 -5.35 -6.35 -3.11
C LEU A 19 -5.59 -7.77 -3.65
N VAL A 20 -6.72 -8.39 -3.33
CA VAL A 20 -7.10 -9.70 -3.87
C VAL A 20 -7.21 -9.66 -5.40
N GLN A 21 -7.76 -8.59 -5.97
CA GLN A 21 -7.80 -8.43 -7.42
C GLN A 21 -6.39 -8.30 -8.02
N ALA A 22 -5.51 -7.53 -7.38
CA ALA A 22 -4.12 -7.38 -7.84
C ALA A 22 -3.34 -8.71 -7.79
N VAL A 23 -3.60 -9.57 -6.79
CA VAL A 23 -3.04 -10.94 -6.76
C VAL A 23 -3.53 -11.75 -7.97
N ARG A 24 -4.83 -11.74 -8.25
CA ARG A 24 -5.40 -12.45 -9.41
C ARG A 24 -4.86 -11.94 -10.74
N ASP A 25 -4.65 -10.63 -10.85
CA ASP A 25 -4.04 -10.01 -12.03
C ASP A 25 -2.59 -10.51 -12.20
N ALA A 26 -1.81 -10.57 -11.11
CA ALA A 26 -0.44 -11.08 -11.14
C ALA A 26 -0.37 -12.57 -11.55
N ASP A 27 -1.31 -13.40 -11.10
CA ASP A 27 -1.43 -14.80 -11.51
C ASP A 27 -1.75 -14.96 -13.01
N GLN A 28 -2.36 -13.93 -13.62
CA GLN A 28 -2.68 -13.87 -15.05
C GLN A 28 -1.60 -13.18 -15.89
N GLY A 29 -0.46 -12.83 -15.31
CA GLY A 29 0.66 -12.19 -16.01
C GLY A 29 0.59 -10.66 -16.08
N TRP A 30 -0.31 -10.01 -15.31
CA TRP A 30 -0.43 -8.56 -15.24
C TRP A 30 0.30 -7.99 -14.03
N ALA A 31 1.07 -6.95 -14.24
CA ALA A 31 1.49 -6.09 -13.14
C ALA A 31 0.34 -5.15 -12.73
N THR A 32 0.18 -4.94 -11.42
CA THR A 32 -0.77 -3.96 -10.89
C THR A 32 -0.05 -2.98 -9.98
N ILE A 33 -0.20 -1.70 -10.26
CA ILE A 33 0.25 -0.58 -9.44
C ILE A 33 -0.94 0.25 -8.98
N PHE A 34 -0.73 1.10 -7.98
CA PHE A 34 -1.81 1.92 -7.43
C PHE A 34 -1.48 3.40 -7.61
N GLY A 35 -2.47 4.16 -8.08
CA GLY A 35 -2.38 5.60 -8.26
C GLY A 35 -3.22 6.35 -7.22
N TYR A 36 -2.65 7.37 -6.60
CA TYR A 36 -3.33 8.24 -5.64
C TYR A 36 -3.20 9.70 -6.05
N ARG A 37 -4.31 10.45 -5.99
CA ARG A 37 -4.31 11.85 -6.39
C ARG A 37 -3.68 12.71 -5.30
N VAL A 38 -2.63 13.44 -5.67
CA VAL A 38 -1.86 14.34 -4.80
C VAL A 38 -1.84 15.77 -5.34
N ASN A 39 -1.41 16.72 -4.51
CA ASN A 39 -1.26 18.12 -4.90
C ASN A 39 0.17 18.46 -5.36
N ASP A 40 1.15 17.60 -5.03
CA ASP A 40 2.58 17.75 -5.27
C ASP A 40 3.16 16.53 -6.03
N PRO A 41 2.62 16.22 -7.25
CA PRO A 41 2.97 15.00 -7.98
C PRO A 41 4.44 14.90 -8.39
N GLU A 42 5.14 16.04 -8.51
CA GLU A 42 6.57 16.11 -8.88
C GLU A 42 7.51 15.40 -7.89
N ARG A 43 7.02 15.05 -6.71
CA ARG A 43 7.79 14.30 -5.69
C ARG A 43 7.84 12.80 -5.94
N TYR A 44 6.96 12.28 -6.79
CA TYR A 44 6.67 10.85 -6.94
C TYR A 44 6.81 10.39 -8.40
N GLY A 45 6.73 9.09 -8.61
CA GLY A 45 6.40 8.57 -9.94
C GLY A 45 4.97 8.98 -10.32
N VAL A 46 4.78 9.52 -11.51
CA VAL A 46 3.48 10.06 -11.97
C VAL A 46 2.94 9.23 -13.11
N ALA A 47 1.71 8.74 -12.98
CA ALA A 47 1.01 8.02 -14.03
C ALA A 47 0.10 8.97 -14.83
N GLU A 48 0.21 8.93 -16.16
CA GLU A 48 -0.67 9.63 -17.10
C GLU A 48 -1.76 8.70 -17.62
N PHE A 49 -2.98 9.19 -17.76
CA PHE A 49 -4.12 8.42 -18.22
C PHE A 49 -4.79 9.06 -19.43
N ASP A 50 -5.37 8.23 -20.30
CA ASP A 50 -6.30 8.68 -21.34
C ASP A 50 -7.71 8.90 -20.74
N GLU A 51 -8.65 9.35 -21.58
CA GLU A 51 -10.05 9.59 -21.21
C GLU A 51 -10.78 8.28 -20.80
N ALA A 52 -10.30 7.14 -21.24
CA ALA A 52 -10.84 5.82 -20.88
C ALA A 52 -10.25 5.26 -19.59
N GLY A 53 -9.22 5.94 -19.00
CA GLY A 53 -8.55 5.52 -17.77
C GLY A 53 -7.40 4.54 -17.99
N ASN A 54 -6.93 4.35 -19.23
CA ASN A 54 -5.76 3.54 -19.51
C ASN A 54 -4.49 4.33 -19.21
N CYS A 55 -3.50 3.68 -18.60
CA CYS A 55 -2.20 4.31 -18.35
C CYS A 55 -1.42 4.48 -19.66
N LEU A 56 -1.06 5.72 -19.97
CA LEU A 56 -0.30 6.09 -21.18
C LEU A 56 1.20 6.15 -20.92
N SER A 57 1.60 6.69 -19.79
CA SER A 57 3.00 6.85 -19.40
C SER A 57 3.16 6.88 -17.89
N ILE A 58 4.37 6.55 -17.43
CA ILE A 58 4.78 6.74 -16.03
C ILE A 58 6.13 7.44 -16.08
N GLU A 59 6.29 8.51 -15.28
CA GLU A 59 7.52 9.29 -15.23
C GLU A 59 7.96 9.48 -13.78
N GLU A 60 9.24 9.20 -13.48
CA GLU A 60 9.80 9.37 -12.14
C GLU A 60 10.13 10.83 -11.87
N LYS A 61 9.50 11.40 -10.84
CA LYS A 61 9.74 12.76 -10.33
C LYS A 61 9.84 13.81 -11.46
N PRO A 62 8.79 13.91 -12.30
CA PRO A 62 8.82 14.80 -13.46
C PRO A 62 8.85 16.27 -13.04
N LYS A 63 9.64 17.11 -13.73
CA LYS A 63 9.62 18.56 -13.52
C LYS A 63 8.30 19.21 -13.92
N HIS A 64 7.60 18.61 -14.88
CA HIS A 64 6.31 19.03 -15.39
C HIS A 64 5.36 17.85 -15.43
N PRO A 65 4.71 17.51 -14.28
CA PRO A 65 3.83 16.37 -14.19
C PRO A 65 2.66 16.45 -15.18
N LYS A 66 2.37 15.36 -15.88
CA LYS A 66 1.26 15.27 -16.84
C LYS A 66 -0.07 14.96 -16.17
N SER A 67 -0.06 14.55 -14.93
CA SER A 67 -1.24 14.30 -14.11
C SER A 67 -0.95 14.55 -12.63
N ASN A 68 -2.00 14.47 -11.80
CA ASN A 68 -1.89 14.54 -10.34
C ASN A 68 -1.93 13.16 -9.68
N TYR A 69 -1.70 12.08 -10.43
CA TYR A 69 -1.73 10.73 -9.87
C TYR A 69 -0.31 10.22 -9.60
N ALA A 70 0.05 10.24 -8.32
CA ALA A 70 1.28 9.61 -7.84
C ALA A 70 1.13 8.08 -7.82
N VAL A 71 2.16 7.38 -8.26
CA VAL A 71 2.27 5.93 -8.08
C VAL A 71 2.75 5.69 -6.65
N VAL A 72 1.92 5.01 -5.86
CA VAL A 72 2.20 4.77 -4.44
C VAL A 72 3.06 3.53 -4.24
N GLY A 73 3.68 3.40 -3.07
CA GLY A 73 4.66 2.36 -2.75
C GLY A 73 4.06 0.97 -2.52
N LEU A 74 3.16 0.53 -3.42
CA LEU A 74 2.53 -0.79 -3.39
C LEU A 74 2.42 -1.34 -4.80
N TYR A 75 2.98 -2.53 -5.02
CA TYR A 75 3.12 -3.11 -6.34
C TYR A 75 2.84 -4.61 -6.30
N PHE A 76 2.11 -5.12 -7.30
CA PHE A 76 1.90 -6.53 -7.51
C PHE A 76 2.41 -6.91 -8.90
N TYR A 77 3.26 -7.91 -8.95
CA TYR A 77 3.90 -8.33 -10.19
C TYR A 77 3.79 -9.83 -10.40
N PRO A 78 3.65 -10.29 -11.65
CA PRO A 78 3.90 -11.68 -12.00
C PRO A 78 5.39 -12.03 -11.79
N ASN A 79 5.72 -13.31 -11.83
CA ASN A 79 7.09 -13.77 -11.52
C ASN A 79 8.15 -13.26 -12.50
N GLU A 80 7.76 -12.89 -13.71
CA GLU A 80 8.61 -12.27 -14.74
C GLU A 80 9.32 -11.01 -14.24
N VAL A 81 8.79 -10.35 -13.23
CA VAL A 81 9.40 -9.15 -12.62
C VAL A 81 10.84 -9.38 -12.19
N VAL A 82 11.20 -10.61 -11.79
CA VAL A 82 12.57 -10.97 -11.39
C VAL A 82 13.54 -10.76 -12.56
N GLN A 83 13.13 -11.11 -13.78
CA GLN A 83 13.98 -10.91 -14.96
C GLN A 83 13.96 -9.47 -15.44
N VAL A 84 12.79 -8.81 -15.38
CA VAL A 84 12.66 -7.38 -15.71
C VAL A 84 13.57 -6.55 -14.79
N ALA A 85 13.52 -6.79 -13.48
CA ALA A 85 14.31 -6.05 -12.48
C ALA A 85 15.83 -6.22 -12.69
N LYS A 86 16.29 -7.42 -13.08
CA LYS A 86 17.72 -7.66 -13.42
C LYS A 86 18.19 -6.86 -14.62
N GLY A 87 17.28 -6.49 -15.52
CA GLY A 87 17.57 -5.70 -16.71
C GLY A 87 17.50 -4.19 -16.52
N VAL A 88 17.04 -3.71 -15.37
CA VAL A 88 16.93 -2.28 -15.07
C VAL A 88 18.31 -1.64 -15.00
N LYS A 89 18.45 -0.48 -15.64
CA LYS A 89 19.67 0.33 -15.61
C LYS A 89 19.45 1.56 -14.73
N PRO A 90 20.52 2.10 -14.13
CA PRO A 90 20.42 3.34 -13.39
C PRO A 90 19.81 4.47 -14.23
N SER A 91 18.92 5.25 -13.64
CA SER A 91 18.33 6.45 -14.23
C SER A 91 19.38 7.58 -14.39
N ALA A 92 18.96 8.70 -14.95
CA ALA A 92 19.79 9.92 -14.98
C ALA A 92 20.18 10.43 -13.58
N ARG A 93 19.48 9.98 -12.53
CA ARG A 93 19.77 10.24 -11.11
C ARG A 93 20.82 9.29 -10.53
N GLY A 94 21.23 8.25 -11.28
CA GLY A 94 22.14 7.19 -10.83
C GLY A 94 21.48 6.11 -9.96
N GLU A 95 20.16 6.09 -9.87
CA GLU A 95 19.38 5.15 -9.05
C GLU A 95 18.66 4.10 -9.92
N LEU A 96 18.49 2.90 -9.38
CA LEU A 96 17.62 1.87 -9.97
C LEU A 96 16.17 2.18 -9.56
N GLU A 97 15.39 2.66 -10.51
CA GLU A 97 14.02 3.13 -10.25
C GLU A 97 12.99 2.01 -10.46
N ILE A 98 12.06 1.89 -9.51
CA ILE A 98 10.91 0.99 -9.69
C ILE A 98 10.03 1.40 -10.87
N THR A 99 10.01 2.69 -11.19
CA THR A 99 9.33 3.25 -12.36
C THR A 99 9.79 2.58 -13.64
N SER A 100 11.08 2.25 -13.78
CA SER A 100 11.60 1.53 -14.96
C SER A 100 11.03 0.12 -15.09
N VAL A 101 10.75 -0.54 -13.96
CA VAL A 101 10.05 -1.85 -13.95
C VAL A 101 8.62 -1.68 -14.43
N ASN A 102 7.89 -0.68 -13.90
CA ASN A 102 6.51 -0.39 -14.29
C ASN A 102 6.40 -0.04 -15.78
N GLU A 103 7.33 0.78 -16.29
CA GLU A 103 7.40 1.10 -17.72
C GLU A 103 7.65 -0.12 -18.61
N ALA A 104 8.44 -1.11 -18.13
CA ALA A 104 8.66 -2.33 -18.89
C ALA A 104 7.36 -3.11 -19.07
N PHE A 105 6.55 -3.26 -18.00
CA PHE A 105 5.23 -3.88 -18.08
C PHE A 105 4.24 -3.05 -18.91
N LEU A 106 4.29 -1.73 -18.80
CA LEU A 106 3.46 -0.85 -19.62
C LEU A 106 3.75 -1.02 -21.11
N ARG A 107 5.03 -1.04 -21.51
CA ARG A 107 5.44 -1.28 -22.92
C ARG A 107 5.03 -2.65 -23.45
N GLN A 108 4.93 -3.65 -22.59
CA GLN A 108 4.44 -4.99 -22.94
C GLN A 108 2.93 -5.07 -23.03
N GLY A 109 2.20 -4.02 -22.64
CA GLY A 109 0.74 -4.01 -22.54
C GLY A 109 0.19 -4.82 -21.36
N ASN A 110 1.02 -5.10 -20.35
CA ASN A 110 0.70 -5.95 -19.21
C ASN A 110 0.72 -5.18 -17.87
N LEU A 111 0.39 -3.89 -17.88
CA LEU A 111 0.28 -3.07 -16.67
C LEU A 111 -1.17 -2.62 -16.45
N LYS A 112 -1.63 -2.78 -15.23
CA LYS A 112 -2.89 -2.20 -14.73
C LYS A 112 -2.59 -1.15 -13.67
N VAL A 113 -3.35 -0.06 -13.67
CA VAL A 113 -3.31 0.95 -12.61
C VAL A 113 -4.67 0.98 -11.93
N GLN A 114 -4.69 0.67 -10.63
CA GLN A 114 -5.88 0.85 -9.80
C GLN A 114 -5.80 2.20 -9.09
N THR A 115 -6.81 3.07 -9.25
CA THR A 115 -6.83 4.36 -8.59
C THR A 115 -7.48 4.27 -7.22
N LEU A 116 -6.77 4.75 -6.20
CA LEU A 116 -7.29 4.92 -4.86
C LEU A 116 -8.14 6.20 -4.84
N GLY A 117 -9.45 6.03 -4.76
CA GLY A 117 -10.43 7.10 -4.86
C GLY A 117 -10.64 7.88 -3.56
N ARG A 118 -11.70 8.70 -3.52
CA ARG A 118 -12.12 9.39 -2.30
C ARG A 118 -12.45 8.38 -1.21
N GLY A 119 -12.06 8.67 0.03
CA GLY A 119 -12.21 7.75 1.16
C GLY A 119 -10.99 6.89 1.43
N PHE A 120 -9.96 6.98 0.55
CA PHE A 120 -8.63 6.47 0.85
C PHE A 120 -7.75 7.57 1.43
N ALA A 121 -6.89 7.19 2.36
CA ALA A 121 -5.73 7.95 2.77
C ALA A 121 -4.48 7.14 2.41
N TRP A 122 -3.56 7.77 1.72
CA TRP A 122 -2.19 7.31 1.53
C TRP A 122 -1.27 8.34 2.17
N LEU A 123 -0.41 7.87 3.05
CA LEU A 123 0.53 8.70 3.80
C LEU A 123 1.91 8.09 3.62
N ASP A 124 2.83 8.92 3.17
CA ASP A 124 4.25 8.59 3.14
C ASP A 124 4.88 9.14 4.42
N THR A 125 5.76 8.38 5.07
CA THR A 125 6.39 8.76 6.34
C THR A 125 7.88 9.08 6.16
N GLY A 126 8.29 9.46 4.96
CA GLY A 126 9.70 9.69 4.60
C GLY A 126 10.31 10.98 5.17
N THR A 127 9.52 11.89 5.75
CA THR A 127 10.00 13.11 6.42
C THR A 127 9.46 13.20 7.84
N HIS A 128 10.08 14.05 8.67
CA HIS A 128 9.58 14.27 10.04
C HIS A 128 8.14 14.83 10.04
N ASP A 129 7.83 15.74 9.14
CA ASP A 129 6.50 16.34 9.03
C ASP A 129 5.45 15.30 8.59
N SER A 130 5.73 14.52 7.55
CA SER A 130 4.82 13.49 7.08
C SER A 130 4.64 12.35 8.08
N LEU A 131 5.68 11.99 8.86
CA LEU A 131 5.56 11.04 9.96
C LEU A 131 4.64 11.56 11.07
N TYR A 132 4.75 12.85 11.40
CA TYR A 132 3.86 13.49 12.39
C TYR A 132 2.40 13.52 11.90
N GLU A 133 2.16 13.87 10.64
CA GLU A 133 0.83 13.86 10.02
C GLU A 133 0.22 12.45 10.04
N ALA A 134 0.99 11.44 9.66
CA ALA A 134 0.57 10.05 9.69
C ALA A 134 0.22 9.59 11.12
N SER A 135 1.04 9.94 12.10
CA SER A 135 0.80 9.62 13.51
C SER A 135 -0.48 10.25 14.03
N THR A 136 -0.72 11.52 13.68
CA THR A 136 -1.94 12.26 14.06
C THR A 136 -3.18 11.67 13.41
N PHE A 137 -3.08 11.27 12.13
CA PHE A 137 -4.16 10.62 11.41
C PHE A 137 -4.54 9.29 12.08
N VAL A 138 -3.56 8.41 12.34
CA VAL A 138 -3.78 7.12 13.00
C VAL A 138 -4.38 7.32 14.39
N GLU A 139 -3.80 8.21 15.21
CA GLU A 139 -4.31 8.51 16.55
C GLU A 139 -5.77 8.97 16.53
N THR A 140 -6.12 9.86 15.60
CA THR A 140 -7.49 10.39 15.48
C THR A 140 -8.47 9.28 15.15
N LEU A 141 -8.17 8.41 14.19
CA LEU A 141 -9.04 7.30 13.81
C LEU A 141 -9.19 6.29 14.93
N GLU A 142 -8.09 5.84 15.53
CA GLU A 142 -8.12 4.87 16.63
C GLU A 142 -8.90 5.38 17.83
N LYS A 143 -8.72 6.64 18.21
CA LYS A 143 -9.48 7.26 19.31
C LYS A 143 -10.97 7.35 19.02
N ARG A 144 -11.36 7.61 17.76
CA ARG A 144 -12.77 7.77 17.37
C ARG A 144 -13.49 6.44 17.18
N GLN A 145 -12.83 5.46 16.58
CA GLN A 145 -13.44 4.18 16.25
C GLN A 145 -13.24 3.12 17.35
N GLY A 146 -12.23 3.29 18.20
CA GLY A 146 -11.86 2.25 19.17
C GLY A 146 -11.20 1.03 18.55
N LEU A 147 -10.87 1.08 17.26
CA LEU A 147 -10.22 0.03 16.49
C LEU A 147 -8.76 0.39 16.23
N LYS A 148 -7.89 -0.62 16.13
CA LYS A 148 -6.49 -0.42 15.78
C LYS A 148 -6.28 -0.47 14.27
N ILE A 149 -5.37 0.36 13.76
CA ILE A 149 -4.93 0.31 12.36
C ILE A 149 -3.74 -0.65 12.26
N ALA A 150 -3.78 -1.56 11.28
CA ALA A 150 -2.74 -2.54 11.03
C ALA A 150 -2.34 -3.38 12.25
N CYS A 151 -3.31 -3.72 13.09
CA CYS A 151 -3.12 -4.66 14.22
C CYS A 151 -2.90 -6.07 13.68
N LEU A 152 -1.67 -6.55 13.70
CA LEU A 152 -1.29 -7.82 13.06
C LEU A 152 -1.96 -9.01 13.75
N GLU A 153 -2.11 -8.98 15.06
CA GLU A 153 -2.76 -10.02 15.85
C GLU A 153 -4.25 -10.10 15.53
N GLU A 154 -4.94 -8.96 15.42
CA GLU A 154 -6.34 -8.90 15.00
C GLU A 154 -6.52 -9.47 13.60
N ILE A 155 -5.66 -9.06 12.65
CA ILE A 155 -5.66 -9.56 11.28
C ILE A 155 -5.42 -11.08 11.30
N GLY A 156 -4.41 -11.55 12.02
CA GLY A 156 -4.09 -12.97 12.13
C GLY A 156 -5.23 -13.79 12.71
N TYR A 157 -5.90 -13.26 13.72
CA TYR A 157 -7.07 -13.90 14.34
C TYR A 157 -8.26 -13.98 13.38
N HIS A 158 -8.61 -12.91 12.69
CA HIS A 158 -9.70 -12.90 11.72
C HIS A 158 -9.41 -13.74 10.46
N GLN A 159 -8.14 -13.90 10.08
CA GLN A 159 -7.73 -14.78 9.00
C GLN A 159 -7.58 -16.25 9.43
N GLY A 160 -7.72 -16.57 10.73
CA GLY A 160 -7.55 -17.91 11.26
C GLY A 160 -6.07 -18.38 11.29
N TRP A 161 -5.10 -17.45 11.24
CA TRP A 161 -3.67 -17.78 11.35
C TRP A 161 -3.23 -17.96 12.79
N ILE A 162 -3.91 -17.31 13.73
CA ILE A 162 -3.81 -17.54 15.17
C ILE A 162 -5.21 -17.83 15.73
N ASP A 163 -5.26 -18.65 16.78
CA ASP A 163 -6.49 -18.98 17.46
C ASP A 163 -6.76 -18.06 18.67
N GLU A 164 -7.89 -18.30 19.33
CA GLU A 164 -8.31 -17.54 20.51
C GLU A 164 -7.32 -17.66 21.68
N GLU A 165 -6.73 -18.85 21.87
CA GLU A 165 -5.79 -19.10 22.97
C GLU A 165 -4.52 -18.28 22.76
N HIS A 166 -3.96 -18.31 21.57
CA HIS A 166 -2.76 -17.55 21.21
C HIS A 166 -3.00 -16.03 21.30
N LEU A 167 -4.16 -15.54 20.78
CA LEU A 167 -4.51 -14.11 20.89
C LEU A 167 -4.62 -13.68 22.37
N ARG A 168 -5.19 -14.57 23.23
CA ARG A 168 -5.30 -14.34 24.67
C ARG A 168 -3.95 -14.24 25.34
N GLU A 169 -3.04 -15.17 25.08
CA GLU A 169 -1.69 -15.19 25.62
C GLU A 169 -0.93 -13.87 25.30
N ILE A 170 -1.01 -13.41 24.03
CA ILE A 170 -0.39 -12.16 23.62
C ILE A 170 -1.03 -10.97 24.37
N GLY A 171 -2.37 -10.91 24.41
CA GLY A 171 -3.11 -9.86 25.10
C GLY A 171 -2.82 -9.79 26.60
N GLU A 172 -2.72 -10.93 27.28
CA GLU A 172 -2.38 -11.01 28.70
C GLU A 172 -0.95 -10.54 28.98
N THR A 173 0.00 -10.92 28.12
CA THR A 173 1.40 -10.46 28.21
C THR A 173 1.50 -8.93 28.11
N LEU A 174 0.64 -8.32 27.30
CA LEU A 174 0.59 -6.88 27.06
C LEU A 174 -0.52 -6.16 27.86
N SER A 175 -1.17 -6.82 28.82
CA SER A 175 -2.37 -6.33 29.51
C SER A 175 -2.19 -5.01 30.27
N LYS A 176 -0.95 -4.61 30.58
CA LYS A 176 -0.63 -3.35 31.24
C LYS A 176 -0.72 -2.12 30.31
N ASN A 177 -0.85 -2.31 29.01
CA ASN A 177 -0.98 -1.22 28.04
C ASN A 177 -2.30 -1.33 27.26
N GLN A 178 -2.64 -0.24 26.55
CA GLN A 178 -3.88 -0.17 25.78
C GLN A 178 -3.96 -1.17 24.64
N TYR A 179 -2.81 -1.55 24.06
CA TYR A 179 -2.76 -2.50 22.95
C TYR A 179 -3.19 -3.91 23.41
N GLY A 180 -2.60 -4.41 24.49
CA GLY A 180 -2.99 -5.70 25.06
C GLY A 180 -4.45 -5.75 25.52
N GLN A 181 -4.94 -4.64 26.13
CA GLN A 181 -6.37 -4.52 26.50
C GLN A 181 -7.28 -4.57 25.27
N TYR A 182 -6.86 -3.96 24.16
CA TYR A 182 -7.56 -4.04 22.89
C TYR A 182 -7.63 -5.47 22.37
N LEU A 183 -6.51 -6.21 22.34
CA LEU A 183 -6.47 -7.61 21.90
C LEU A 183 -7.42 -8.48 22.74
N LEU A 184 -7.41 -8.32 24.05
CA LEU A 184 -8.31 -9.05 24.95
C LEU A 184 -9.80 -8.71 24.69
N SER A 185 -10.10 -7.47 24.26
CA SER A 185 -11.45 -7.06 23.93
C SER A 185 -12.03 -7.69 22.66
N LEU A 186 -11.16 -8.20 21.77
CA LEU A 186 -11.56 -8.91 20.56
C LEU A 186 -12.08 -10.34 20.84
N LEU A 187 -11.77 -10.87 22.01
CA LEU A 187 -12.15 -12.22 22.41
C LEU A 187 -13.61 -12.29 22.84
N PRO A 188 -14.31 -13.41 22.57
CA PRO A 188 -15.66 -13.61 23.05
C PRO A 188 -15.72 -13.47 24.58
N THR A 189 -16.71 -12.74 25.08
CA THR A 189 -16.98 -12.64 26.52
C THR A 189 -17.41 -14.01 27.01
N LYS A 190 -16.62 -14.63 27.89
CA LYS A 190 -17.06 -15.87 28.57
C LYS A 190 -18.24 -15.47 29.47
N HIS A 191 -19.44 -15.86 29.06
CA HIS A 191 -20.64 -15.81 29.91
C HIS A 191 -20.66 -16.95 30.90
#